data_16e3f03528479dea33a0558bd2638c35
#
_entry.id   16e3f03528479dea33a0558bd2638c35
#
_cell.length_a   1.000
_cell.length_b   1.000
_cell.length_c   1.000
_cell.angle_alpha   90.00
_cell.angle_beta   90.00
_cell.angle_gamma   90.00
#
_symmetry.space_group_name_H-M   'P 1'
#
loop_
_entity.id
_entity.type
_entity.pdbx_description
1 polymer ?
#
loop_
_entity_poly.entity_id
_entity_poly.type
_entity_poly.pdbx_seq_one_letter_code
_entity_poly.pdbx_strand_id
1 'polypeptide(L)'
;KEAQRLGYAEADPTFDIEGIDAAHKATIMSAIAFGVPMQFAKAHVEGITKLSAIDIKYAEQLGYRIKLLGITKKVPSGIELRVHPTLIPTKRLLANVEGAMNAVQVHGDAVGTTLYYGKGAGSEPTASAVIADLVDVTRLQTADPENRVPHLAFQPDALQNTPILPMAEVTTS
;
A
#
# COMPACT_ATOMS: atom_id res chain seq x y z
N LYS A 1 5.49 20.46 6.09
CA LYS A 1 6.67 21.28 6.41
C LYS A 1 7.70 20.51 7.25
N GLU A 2 7.32 19.84 8.35
CA GLU A 2 8.28 19.09 9.18
C GLU A 2 8.88 17.89 8.42
N ALA A 3 8.09 17.13 7.70
CA ALA A 3 8.57 16.02 6.87
C ALA A 3 9.54 16.49 5.78
N GLN A 4 9.29 17.66 5.17
CA GLN A 4 10.19 18.27 4.21
C GLN A 4 11.51 18.71 4.88
N ARG A 5 11.44 19.31 6.08
CA ARG A 5 12.63 19.70 6.84
C ARG A 5 13.51 18.51 7.21
N LEU A 6 12.90 17.36 7.46
CA LEU A 6 13.59 16.11 7.81
C LEU A 6 14.01 15.28 6.58
N GLY A 7 13.73 15.75 5.35
CA GLY A 7 14.11 15.06 4.12
C GLY A 7 13.25 13.81 3.79
N TYR A 8 12.07 13.68 4.41
CA TYR A 8 11.14 12.59 4.15
C TYR A 8 10.08 12.91 3.10
N ALA A 9 9.92 14.18 2.73
CA ALA A 9 9.00 14.61 1.70
C ALA A 9 9.70 15.61 0.76
N GLU A 10 9.38 15.51 -0.53
CA GLU A 10 9.88 16.41 -1.57
C GLU A 10 9.30 17.82 -1.43
N ALA A 11 9.85 18.77 -2.21
CA ALA A 11 9.37 20.15 -2.23
C ALA A 11 7.91 20.25 -2.69
N ASP A 12 7.51 19.45 -3.66
CA ASP A 12 6.12 19.24 -4.05
C ASP A 12 5.59 17.92 -3.46
N PRO A 13 4.79 17.95 -2.38
CA PRO A 13 4.28 16.76 -1.73
C PRO A 13 3.01 16.20 -2.36
N THR A 14 2.56 16.72 -3.50
CA THR A 14 1.27 16.36 -4.13
C THR A 14 1.14 14.84 -4.33
N PHE A 15 2.23 14.20 -4.77
CA PHE A 15 2.24 12.77 -5.02
C PHE A 15 1.91 11.93 -3.77
N ASP A 16 2.37 12.40 -2.60
CA ASP A 16 2.12 11.76 -1.31
C ASP A 16 0.74 12.12 -0.75
N ILE A 17 0.42 13.44 -0.70
CA ILE A 17 -0.79 13.92 -0.02
C ILE A 17 -2.08 13.63 -0.79
N GLU A 18 -2.01 13.49 -2.11
CA GLU A 18 -3.15 13.03 -2.94
C GLU A 18 -3.27 11.52 -3.02
N GLY A 19 -2.37 10.77 -2.39
CA GLY A 19 -2.43 9.31 -2.27
C GLY A 19 -2.00 8.55 -3.53
N ILE A 20 -1.35 9.22 -4.48
CA ILE A 20 -0.92 8.62 -5.76
C ILE A 20 0.15 7.56 -5.51
N ASP A 21 1.16 7.87 -4.69
CA ASP A 21 2.21 6.92 -4.31
C ASP A 21 1.63 5.68 -3.62
N ALA A 22 0.72 5.88 -2.67
CA ALA A 22 0.03 4.78 -1.99
C ALA A 22 -0.80 3.92 -2.96
N ALA A 23 -1.41 4.55 -3.98
CA ALA A 23 -2.19 3.84 -5.00
C ALA A 23 -1.31 3.00 -5.93
N HIS A 24 -0.12 3.48 -6.31
CA HIS A 24 0.86 2.68 -7.05
C HIS A 24 1.28 1.45 -6.25
N LYS A 25 1.64 1.63 -4.97
CA LYS A 25 2.03 0.53 -4.08
C LYS A 25 0.90 -0.49 -3.89
N ALA A 26 -0.32 -0.02 -3.64
CA ALA A 26 -1.49 -0.88 -3.49
C ALA A 26 -1.81 -1.66 -4.77
N THR A 27 -1.64 -1.04 -5.95
CA THR A 27 -1.83 -1.69 -7.25
C THR A 27 -0.83 -2.82 -7.48
N ILE A 28 0.46 -2.58 -7.17
CA ILE A 28 1.51 -3.61 -7.27
C ILE A 28 1.21 -4.76 -6.31
N MET A 29 0.90 -4.45 -5.05
CA MET A 29 0.56 -5.47 -4.07
C MET A 29 -0.69 -6.27 -4.45
N SER A 30 -1.70 -5.62 -5.05
CA SER A 30 -2.89 -6.29 -5.57
C SER A 30 -2.56 -7.29 -6.67
N ALA A 31 -1.69 -6.90 -7.61
CA ALA A 31 -1.25 -7.78 -8.68
C ALA A 31 -0.51 -9.00 -8.13
N ILE A 32 0.42 -8.81 -7.20
CA ILE A 32 1.19 -9.88 -6.56
C ILE A 32 0.29 -10.82 -5.73
N ALA A 33 -0.65 -10.26 -4.97
CA ALA A 33 -1.49 -11.05 -4.06
C ALA A 33 -2.57 -11.86 -4.78
N PHE A 34 -3.12 -11.33 -5.88
CA PHE A 34 -4.33 -11.89 -6.49
C PHE A 34 -4.13 -12.37 -7.93
N GLY A 35 -2.93 -12.26 -8.49
CA GLY A 35 -2.64 -12.71 -9.86
C GLY A 35 -3.45 -11.95 -10.91
N VAL A 36 -3.53 -10.65 -10.80
CA VAL A 36 -4.26 -9.78 -11.74
C VAL A 36 -3.31 -8.77 -12.40
N PRO A 37 -3.62 -8.29 -13.61
CA PRO A 37 -2.84 -7.21 -14.20
C PRO A 37 -2.85 -5.95 -13.32
N MET A 38 -1.79 -5.14 -13.41
CA MET A 38 -1.77 -3.84 -12.75
C MET A 38 -2.81 -2.90 -13.38
N GLN A 39 -3.77 -2.43 -12.58
CA GLN A 39 -4.92 -1.65 -13.04
C GLN A 39 -5.03 -0.33 -12.28
N PHE A 40 -3.94 0.43 -12.20
CA PHE A 40 -3.89 1.71 -11.46
C PHE A 40 -5.04 2.66 -11.82
N ALA A 41 -5.38 2.79 -13.11
CA ALA A 41 -6.45 3.68 -13.56
C ALA A 41 -7.85 3.33 -13.00
N LYS A 42 -8.02 2.13 -12.44
CA LYS A 42 -9.28 1.69 -11.81
C LYS A 42 -9.26 1.83 -10.29
N ALA A 43 -8.13 2.16 -9.70
CA ALA A 43 -8.04 2.39 -8.26
C ALA A 43 -8.84 3.63 -7.87
N HIS A 44 -9.65 3.52 -6.82
CA HIS A 44 -10.22 4.72 -6.20
C HIS A 44 -9.13 5.41 -5.37
N VAL A 45 -8.91 6.70 -5.62
CA VAL A 45 -7.87 7.47 -4.92
C VAL A 45 -8.45 8.76 -4.37
N GLU A 46 -8.33 8.93 -3.06
CA GLU A 46 -8.69 10.15 -2.35
C GLU A 46 -7.56 10.52 -1.39
N GLY A 47 -7.00 11.72 -1.55
CA GLY A 47 -5.94 12.25 -0.72
C GLY A 47 -6.43 12.83 0.60
N ILE A 48 -5.49 13.43 1.34
CA ILE A 48 -5.73 14.03 2.67
C ILE A 48 -6.00 15.54 2.60
N THR A 49 -5.98 16.16 1.44
CA THR A 49 -6.06 17.62 1.27
C THR A 49 -7.39 18.22 1.72
N LYS A 50 -8.46 17.40 1.74
CA LYS A 50 -9.78 17.80 2.22
C LYS A 50 -9.96 17.68 3.73
N LEU A 51 -9.03 17.05 4.43
CA LEU A 51 -9.09 16.90 5.88
C LEU A 51 -8.75 18.22 6.59
N SER A 52 -9.57 18.58 7.54
CA SER A 52 -9.37 19.74 8.40
C SER A 52 -8.78 19.35 9.76
N ALA A 53 -8.21 20.32 10.47
CA ALA A 53 -7.72 20.10 11.83
C ALA A 53 -8.85 19.70 12.81
N ILE A 54 -10.09 20.10 12.51
CA ILE A 54 -11.25 19.74 13.35
C ILE A 54 -11.64 18.28 13.17
N ASP A 55 -11.51 17.73 11.96
CA ASP A 55 -11.75 16.31 11.68
C ASP A 55 -10.80 15.43 12.48
N ILE A 56 -9.51 15.81 12.50
CA ILE A 56 -8.47 15.11 13.28
C ILE A 56 -8.82 15.14 14.76
N LYS A 57 -9.19 16.32 15.28
CA LYS A 57 -9.56 16.48 16.69
C LYS A 57 -10.78 15.64 17.08
N TYR A 58 -11.80 15.59 16.24
CA TYR A 58 -12.98 14.76 16.50
C TYR A 58 -12.66 13.27 16.41
N ALA A 59 -11.85 12.85 15.45
CA ALA A 59 -11.39 11.48 15.39
C ALA A 59 -10.68 11.05 16.69
N GLU A 60 -9.75 11.88 17.19
CA GLU A 60 -9.06 11.63 18.45
C GLU A 60 -10.00 11.54 19.65
N GLN A 61 -10.96 12.47 19.77
CA GLN A 61 -11.98 12.45 20.85
C GLN A 61 -12.83 11.18 20.83
N LEU A 62 -13.08 10.63 19.65
CA LEU A 62 -13.84 9.40 19.46
C LEU A 62 -12.96 8.13 19.57
N GLY A 63 -11.68 8.27 19.89
CA GLY A 63 -10.75 7.15 20.05
C GLY A 63 -10.21 6.57 18.74
N TYR A 64 -10.18 7.39 17.67
CA TYR A 64 -9.65 7.03 16.36
C TYR A 64 -8.46 7.90 15.97
N ARG A 65 -7.67 7.40 15.03
CA ARG A 65 -6.70 8.17 14.24
C ARG A 65 -7.05 8.08 12.77
N ILE A 66 -6.84 9.17 12.05
CA ILE A 66 -6.98 9.18 10.58
C ILE A 66 -5.64 8.81 9.97
N LYS A 67 -5.63 7.79 9.14
CA LYS A 67 -4.46 7.37 8.34
C LYS A 67 -4.86 7.27 6.88
N LEU A 68 -3.99 7.69 5.97
CA LEU A 68 -4.14 7.41 4.55
C LEU A 68 -3.76 5.96 4.30
N LEU A 69 -4.71 5.13 3.92
CA LEU A 69 -4.49 3.71 3.66
C LEU A 69 -4.66 3.36 2.19
N GLY A 70 -3.71 2.60 1.65
CA GLY A 70 -3.90 1.80 0.45
C GLY A 70 -4.49 0.44 0.85
N ILE A 71 -5.64 0.11 0.34
CA ILE A 71 -6.39 -1.11 0.68
C ILE A 71 -6.64 -1.90 -0.59
N THR A 72 -6.24 -3.17 -0.59
CA THR A 72 -6.67 -4.13 -1.60
C THR A 72 -7.25 -5.36 -0.93
N LYS A 73 -8.39 -5.84 -1.43
CA LYS A 73 -9.13 -6.97 -0.84
C LYS A 73 -9.85 -7.75 -1.92
N LYS A 74 -9.66 -9.07 -1.93
CA LYS A 74 -10.41 -9.95 -2.82
C LYS A 74 -11.75 -10.30 -2.16
N VAL A 75 -12.83 -10.12 -2.90
CA VAL A 75 -14.21 -10.47 -2.52
C VAL A 75 -14.85 -11.32 -3.63
N PRO A 76 -15.98 -11.98 -3.40
CA PRO A 76 -16.60 -12.85 -4.43
C PRO A 76 -16.89 -12.13 -5.75
N SER A 77 -17.24 -10.84 -5.71
CA SER A 77 -17.59 -10.03 -6.88
C SER A 77 -16.39 -9.42 -7.62
N GLY A 78 -15.19 -9.42 -7.02
CA GLY A 78 -14.01 -8.78 -7.62
C GLY A 78 -12.94 -8.41 -6.62
N ILE A 79 -12.20 -7.35 -6.91
CA ILE A 79 -11.15 -6.82 -6.06
C ILE A 79 -11.48 -5.37 -5.71
N GLU A 80 -11.46 -5.06 -4.42
CA GLU A 80 -11.42 -3.70 -3.93
C GLU A 80 -9.97 -3.19 -4.06
N LEU A 81 -9.79 -2.03 -4.69
CA LEU A 81 -8.50 -1.35 -4.80
C LEU A 81 -8.74 0.14 -4.58
N ARG A 82 -8.37 0.62 -3.41
CA ARG A 82 -8.69 1.98 -3.00
C ARG A 82 -7.63 2.58 -2.09
N VAL A 83 -7.50 3.89 -2.17
CA VAL A 83 -6.68 4.71 -1.27
C VAL A 83 -7.54 5.86 -0.77
N HIS A 84 -7.68 5.98 0.52
CA HIS A 84 -8.43 7.07 1.13
C HIS A 84 -8.08 7.25 2.61
N PRO A 85 -8.38 8.42 3.20
CA PRO A 85 -8.34 8.62 4.63
C PRO A 85 -9.26 7.63 5.36
N THR A 86 -8.73 6.97 6.37
CA THR A 86 -9.43 5.91 7.10
C THR A 86 -9.35 6.15 8.60
N LEU A 87 -10.49 6.05 9.28
CA LEU A 87 -10.56 6.07 10.74
C LEU A 87 -10.13 4.72 11.31
N ILE A 88 -9.06 4.70 12.08
CA ILE A 88 -8.52 3.48 12.70
C ILE A 88 -8.60 3.62 14.22
N PRO A 89 -9.23 2.68 14.93
CA PRO A 89 -9.25 2.70 16.39
C PRO A 89 -7.83 2.79 16.97
N THR A 90 -7.60 3.68 17.94
CA THR A 90 -6.27 3.95 18.51
C THR A 90 -5.58 2.74 19.10
N LYS A 91 -6.34 1.72 19.50
CA LYS A 91 -5.84 0.43 19.99
C LYS A 91 -5.27 -0.49 18.91
N ARG A 92 -5.46 -0.19 17.63
CA ARG A 92 -4.91 -0.99 16.52
C ARG A 92 -3.46 -0.58 16.24
N LEU A 93 -2.64 -1.56 15.88
CA LEU A 93 -1.22 -1.31 15.57
C LEU A 93 -1.02 -0.32 14.43
N LEU A 94 -1.81 -0.41 13.35
CA LEU A 94 -1.76 0.52 12.22
C LEU A 94 -2.01 1.97 12.63
N ALA A 95 -2.83 2.23 13.64
CA ALA A 95 -3.08 3.58 14.12
C ALA A 95 -1.82 4.24 14.71
N ASN A 96 -0.86 3.43 15.17
CA ASN A 96 0.33 3.85 15.89
C ASN A 96 1.60 3.84 15.03
N VAL A 97 1.47 3.73 13.73
CA VAL A 97 2.57 3.91 12.78
C VAL A 97 2.83 5.40 12.61
N GLU A 98 4.00 5.88 13.04
CA GLU A 98 4.32 7.30 13.11
C GLU A 98 5.71 7.62 12.55
N GLY A 99 5.95 8.91 12.26
CA GLY A 99 7.24 9.42 11.78
C GLY A 99 7.60 8.84 10.41
N ALA A 100 8.84 8.36 10.28
CA ALA A 100 9.36 7.75 9.05
C ALA A 100 8.98 6.26 8.89
N MET A 101 8.17 5.71 9.83
CA MET A 101 7.80 4.31 9.79
C MET A 101 6.63 4.07 8.86
N ASN A 102 6.69 2.94 8.17
CA ASN A 102 5.64 2.43 7.30
C ASN A 102 5.18 1.07 7.82
N ALA A 103 3.96 0.68 7.48
CA ALA A 103 3.46 -0.65 7.78
C ALA A 103 2.61 -1.20 6.64
N VAL A 104 2.71 -2.51 6.45
CA VAL A 104 1.83 -3.29 5.57
C VAL A 104 1.18 -4.38 6.42
N GLN A 105 -0.12 -4.33 6.54
CA GLN A 105 -0.90 -5.37 7.19
C GLN A 105 -1.48 -6.31 6.14
N VAL A 106 -1.20 -7.60 6.29
CA VAL A 106 -1.74 -8.65 5.43
C VAL A 106 -2.68 -9.52 6.27
N HIS A 107 -3.84 -9.80 5.72
CA HIS A 107 -4.79 -10.74 6.31
C HIS A 107 -4.93 -11.97 5.42
N GLY A 108 -4.25 -13.05 5.83
CA GLY A 108 -4.33 -14.34 5.15
C GLY A 108 -5.38 -15.25 5.78
N ASP A 109 -5.95 -16.14 4.97
CA ASP A 109 -7.01 -17.07 5.40
C ASP A 109 -6.51 -18.08 6.45
N ALA A 110 -5.32 -18.63 6.27
CA ALA A 110 -4.75 -19.63 7.15
C ALA A 110 -3.93 -19.04 8.30
N VAL A 111 -3.10 -18.01 8.03
CA VAL A 111 -2.18 -17.45 9.02
C VAL A 111 -2.82 -16.30 9.83
N GLY A 112 -3.96 -15.77 9.36
CA GLY A 112 -4.59 -14.61 9.97
C GLY A 112 -3.85 -13.30 9.66
N THR A 113 -3.78 -12.39 10.62
CA THR A 113 -3.19 -11.06 10.43
C THR A 113 -1.70 -11.06 10.72
N THR A 114 -0.91 -10.61 9.75
CA THR A 114 0.51 -10.29 9.90
C THR A 114 0.74 -8.80 9.66
N LEU A 115 1.76 -8.22 10.30
CA LEU A 115 2.14 -6.83 10.14
C LEU A 115 3.64 -6.72 9.87
N TYR A 116 3.97 -6.08 8.75
CA TYR A 116 5.33 -5.70 8.41
C TYR A 116 5.52 -4.24 8.76
N TYR A 117 6.54 -3.93 9.52
CA TYR A 117 6.78 -2.59 10.06
C TYR A 117 8.24 -2.21 9.92
N GLY A 118 8.52 -1.03 9.36
CA GLY A 118 9.88 -0.58 9.16
C GLY A 118 9.97 0.80 8.51
N LYS A 119 11.20 1.28 8.36
CA LYS A 119 11.47 2.53 7.60
C LYS A 119 11.31 2.26 6.11
N GLY A 120 10.55 3.12 5.42
CA GLY A 120 10.41 3.08 3.96
C GLY A 120 11.22 4.18 3.27
N ALA A 121 11.16 5.40 3.82
CA ALA A 121 11.86 6.56 3.28
C ALA A 121 13.23 6.77 3.95
N GLY A 122 14.14 7.43 3.22
CA GLY A 122 15.49 7.76 3.65
C GLY A 122 16.57 7.14 2.77
N SER A 123 17.76 7.73 2.74
CA SER A 123 18.87 7.32 1.86
C SER A 123 19.30 5.86 2.12
N GLU A 124 19.51 5.49 3.37
CA GLU A 124 19.95 4.13 3.73
C GLU A 124 18.89 3.06 3.48
N PRO A 125 17.61 3.21 3.90
CA PRO A 125 16.57 2.24 3.58
C PRO A 125 16.37 2.06 2.08
N THR A 126 16.39 3.15 1.30
CA THR A 126 16.27 3.08 -0.15
C THR A 126 17.48 2.38 -0.78
N ALA A 127 18.69 2.72 -0.38
CA ALA A 127 19.91 2.06 -0.87
C ALA A 127 19.91 0.56 -0.54
N SER A 128 19.49 0.18 0.66
CA SER A 128 19.36 -1.22 1.08
C SER A 128 18.39 -1.99 0.18
N ALA A 129 17.24 -1.41 -0.15
CA ALA A 129 16.27 -2.03 -1.04
C ALA A 129 16.83 -2.22 -2.47
N VAL A 130 17.50 -1.19 -3.02
CA VAL A 130 18.14 -1.27 -4.34
C VAL A 130 19.22 -2.37 -4.37
N ILE A 131 20.06 -2.45 -3.35
CA ILE A 131 21.09 -3.49 -3.27
C ILE A 131 20.47 -4.89 -3.14
N ALA A 132 19.40 -5.03 -2.36
CA ALA A 132 18.68 -6.30 -2.26
C ALA A 132 18.15 -6.77 -3.64
N ASP A 133 17.53 -5.86 -4.40
CA ASP A 133 17.03 -6.16 -5.74
C ASP A 133 18.18 -6.54 -6.70
N LEU A 134 19.32 -5.86 -6.65
CA LEU A 134 20.50 -6.20 -7.45
C LEU A 134 21.04 -7.60 -7.10
N VAL A 135 21.07 -7.95 -5.83
CA VAL A 135 21.47 -9.30 -5.38
C VAL A 135 20.51 -10.36 -5.92
N ASP A 136 19.21 -10.11 -5.83
CA ASP A 136 18.19 -11.05 -6.30
C ASP A 136 18.23 -11.22 -7.81
N VAL A 137 18.36 -10.14 -8.58
CA VAL A 137 18.56 -10.20 -10.04
C VAL A 137 19.81 -11.00 -10.40
N THR A 138 20.91 -10.79 -9.69
CA THR A 138 22.17 -11.53 -9.92
C THR A 138 22.00 -13.04 -9.67
N ARG A 139 21.30 -13.40 -8.59
CA ARG A 139 20.98 -14.81 -8.31
C ARG A 139 20.08 -15.43 -9.38
N LEU A 140 19.10 -14.67 -9.87
CA LEU A 140 18.19 -15.12 -10.91
C LEU A 140 18.86 -15.31 -12.28
N GLN A 141 19.98 -14.64 -12.58
CA GLN A 141 20.70 -14.81 -13.85
C GLN A 141 21.23 -16.24 -14.05
N THR A 142 21.55 -16.93 -12.97
CA THR A 142 22.06 -18.31 -12.99
C THR A 142 20.96 -19.36 -12.91
N ALA A 143 19.70 -18.95 -12.64
CA ALA A 143 18.58 -19.85 -12.58
C ALA A 143 18.02 -20.15 -13.98
N ASP A 144 17.52 -21.37 -14.17
CA ASP A 144 16.79 -21.76 -15.37
C ASP A 144 15.61 -20.80 -15.61
N PRO A 145 15.50 -20.20 -16.82
CA PRO A 145 14.40 -19.29 -17.14
C PRO A 145 13.01 -19.85 -16.87
N GLU A 146 12.81 -21.15 -17.08
CA GLU A 146 11.52 -21.83 -16.86
C GLU A 146 11.19 -21.98 -15.38
N ASN A 147 12.17 -21.96 -14.50
CA ASN A 147 12.02 -22.11 -13.06
C ASN A 147 12.12 -20.78 -12.28
N ARG A 148 12.16 -19.65 -12.97
CA ARG A 148 12.18 -18.33 -12.32
C ARG A 148 10.80 -17.96 -11.80
N VAL A 149 10.75 -17.38 -10.58
CA VAL A 149 9.54 -16.74 -10.09
C VAL A 149 9.29 -15.48 -10.93
N PRO A 150 8.11 -15.33 -11.54
CA PRO A 150 7.76 -14.13 -12.29
C PRO A 150 7.75 -12.89 -11.39
N HIS A 151 8.03 -11.69 -11.95
CA HIS A 151 8.11 -10.45 -11.15
C HIS A 151 6.83 -10.08 -10.42
N LEU A 152 5.66 -10.51 -10.90
CA LEU A 152 4.38 -10.32 -10.21
C LEU A 152 3.88 -11.61 -9.56
N ALA A 153 4.79 -12.54 -9.21
CA ALA A 153 4.50 -13.84 -8.63
C ALA A 153 3.67 -14.79 -9.50
N PHE A 154 3.14 -14.34 -10.63
CA PHE A 154 2.32 -15.11 -11.56
C PHE A 154 2.88 -15.02 -12.97
N GLN A 155 2.81 -16.10 -13.74
CA GLN A 155 3.11 -16.06 -15.17
C GLN A 155 2.11 -15.17 -15.90
N PRO A 156 2.49 -14.47 -16.98
CA PRO A 156 1.60 -13.55 -17.69
C PRO A 156 0.31 -14.21 -18.20
N ASP A 157 0.37 -15.47 -18.59
CA ASP A 157 -0.75 -16.27 -19.06
C ASP A 157 -1.63 -16.81 -17.91
N ALA A 158 -1.13 -16.80 -16.68
CA ALA A 158 -1.87 -17.20 -15.48
C ALA A 158 -2.61 -16.03 -14.79
N LEU A 159 -2.46 -14.80 -15.29
CA LEU A 159 -3.16 -13.64 -14.75
C LEU A 159 -4.67 -13.75 -14.97
N GLN A 160 -5.42 -13.52 -13.90
CA GLN A 160 -6.89 -13.57 -13.92
C GLN A 160 -7.47 -12.20 -14.33
N ASN A 161 -8.50 -12.22 -15.15
CA ASN A 161 -9.24 -10.99 -15.49
C ASN A 161 -10.33 -10.69 -14.45
N THR A 162 -9.96 -10.63 -13.18
CA THR A 162 -10.87 -10.29 -12.09
C THR A 162 -11.10 -8.78 -12.07
N PRO A 163 -12.36 -8.30 -12.05
CA PRO A 163 -12.64 -6.88 -12.11
C PRO A 163 -12.22 -6.15 -10.82
N ILE A 164 -11.72 -4.92 -10.99
CA ILE A 164 -11.61 -3.97 -9.88
C ILE A 164 -12.99 -3.34 -9.68
N LEU A 165 -13.50 -3.39 -8.46
CA LEU A 165 -14.82 -2.88 -8.12
C LEU A 165 -14.81 -1.35 -8.03
N PRO A 166 -15.83 -0.66 -8.60
CA PRO A 166 -16.02 0.76 -8.35
C PRO A 166 -16.34 1.01 -6.85
N MET A 167 -15.96 2.19 -6.34
CA MET A 167 -16.11 2.51 -4.91
C MET A 167 -17.55 2.35 -4.40
N ALA A 168 -18.56 2.59 -5.25
CA ALA A 168 -19.97 2.42 -4.90
C ALA A 168 -20.37 0.96 -4.57
N GLU A 169 -19.59 -0.02 -5.02
CA GLU A 169 -19.82 -1.45 -4.77
C GLU A 169 -18.97 -1.99 -3.61
N VAL A 170 -18.13 -1.15 -3.02
CA VAL A 170 -17.29 -1.53 -1.88
C VAL A 170 -18.12 -1.53 -0.60
N THR A 171 -18.19 -2.69 0.05
CA THR A 171 -18.86 -2.81 1.34
C THR A 171 -17.89 -2.42 2.46
N THR A 172 -18.06 -1.25 3.03
CA THR A 172 -17.36 -0.83 4.25
C THR A 172 -17.96 -1.58 5.44
N SER A 173 -17.20 -2.49 6.00
CA SER A 173 -17.53 -3.17 7.27
C SER A 173 -16.79 -2.54 8.43
#